data_433352eca9ca455fa6d8b70342079e44
#
_entry.id   433352eca9ca455fa6d8b70342079e44
#
_cell.length_a   1.000
_cell.length_b   1.000
_cell.length_c   1.000
_cell.angle_alpha   90.00
_cell.angle_beta   90.00
_cell.angle_gamma   90.00
#
_symmetry.space_group_name_H-M   'P 1'
#
loop_
_entity.id
_entity.type
_entity.pdbx_description
1 polymer ?
#
loop_
_entity_poly.entity_id
_entity_poly.type
_entity_poly.pdbx_seq_one_letter_code
_entity_poly.pdbx_strand_id
1 'polypeptide(L)'
;LNKTKVKITTIQILDEAGNEDKIELLTEATKEFNGDCFIIDYDESEITQSEGNKTRLKIYKDKLIMIKMGTLSTKMEFEENKNSTNMYTTPYGSFDISFKTIIYDYSLNELGNGSVYIEYKIIFDGAEEALNKIMIDIN
;
A
#
# COMPACT_ATOMS: atom_id res chain seq x y z
N LEU A 1 7.50 -19.17 -7.38
CA LEU A 1 7.65 -17.72 -7.35
C LEU A 1 7.94 -17.19 -8.75
N ASN A 2 7.09 -16.34 -9.26
CA ASN A 2 7.26 -15.72 -10.56
C ASN A 2 7.74 -14.29 -10.40
N LYS A 3 8.61 -13.85 -11.31
CA LYS A 3 8.99 -12.45 -11.38
C LYS A 3 7.93 -11.67 -12.11
N THR A 4 7.67 -10.45 -11.64
CA THR A 4 6.71 -9.54 -12.24
C THR A 4 7.23 -8.11 -12.11
N LYS A 5 6.62 -7.19 -12.85
CA LYS A 5 6.90 -5.76 -12.70
C LYS A 5 5.71 -5.10 -12.03
N VAL A 6 6.00 -4.23 -11.08
CA VAL A 6 4.99 -3.52 -10.32
C VAL A 6 5.25 -2.03 -10.43
N LYS A 7 4.20 -1.28 -10.74
CA LYS A 7 4.22 0.17 -10.67
C LYS A 7 3.25 0.59 -9.57
N ILE A 8 3.75 1.30 -8.58
CA ILE A 8 2.93 1.80 -7.48
C ILE A 8 2.94 3.32 -7.55
N THR A 9 1.76 3.89 -7.69
CA THR A 9 1.55 5.33 -7.71
C THR A 9 0.81 5.72 -6.45
N THR A 10 1.42 6.60 -5.65
CA THR A 10 0.81 7.14 -4.44
C THR A 10 0.56 8.63 -4.64
N ILE A 11 -0.67 9.05 -4.40
CA ILE A 11 -1.08 10.44 -4.52
C ILE A 11 -1.66 10.90 -3.19
N GLN A 12 -1.16 12.00 -2.67
CA GLN A 12 -1.72 12.67 -1.50
C GLN A 12 -2.31 14.00 -1.90
N ILE A 13 -3.58 14.22 -1.59
CA ILE A 13 -4.24 15.51 -1.84
C ILE A 13 -3.89 16.43 -0.67
N LEU A 14 -3.18 17.52 -0.96
CA LEU A 14 -2.59 18.38 0.07
C LEU A 14 -3.53 19.47 0.57
N ASP A 15 -4.48 19.94 -0.28
CA ASP A 15 -5.39 21.01 0.08
C ASP A 15 -6.68 20.97 -0.73
N GLU A 16 -7.60 21.89 -0.41
CA GLU A 16 -8.89 22.01 -1.10
C GLU A 16 -8.79 22.48 -2.55
N ALA A 17 -7.68 23.11 -2.93
CA ALA A 17 -7.46 23.55 -4.31
C ALA A 17 -7.04 22.42 -5.24
N GLY A 18 -6.86 21.21 -4.71
CA GLY A 18 -6.49 20.04 -5.48
C GLY A 18 -5.00 19.88 -5.73
N ASN A 19 -4.16 20.65 -5.02
CA ASN A 19 -2.72 20.40 -5.08
C ASN A 19 -2.43 19.01 -4.53
N GLU A 20 -1.57 18.28 -5.23
CA GLU A 20 -1.27 16.91 -4.87
C GLU A 20 0.22 16.63 -4.90
N ASP A 21 0.63 15.68 -4.08
CA ASP A 21 1.97 15.12 -4.09
C ASP A 21 1.88 13.72 -4.66
N LYS A 22 2.70 13.43 -5.66
CA LYS A 22 2.66 12.17 -6.39
C LYS A 22 4.02 11.49 -6.37
N ILE A 23 4.04 10.24 -5.96
CA ILE A 23 5.23 9.40 -5.95
C ILE A 23 4.95 8.17 -6.80
N GLU A 24 5.84 7.88 -7.75
CA GLU A 24 5.77 6.67 -8.56
C GLU A 24 6.97 5.77 -8.27
N LEU A 25 6.69 4.50 -8.07
CA LEU A 25 7.67 3.46 -7.86
C LEU A 25 7.49 2.41 -8.95
N LEU A 26 8.52 2.18 -9.75
CA LEU A 26 8.52 1.10 -10.73
C LEU A 26 9.63 0.14 -10.36
N THR A 27 9.29 -1.11 -10.07
CA THR A 27 10.25 -2.09 -9.58
C THR A 27 9.93 -3.50 -10.05
N GLU A 28 10.92 -4.36 -9.99
CA GLU A 28 10.72 -5.79 -10.13
C GLU A 28 10.25 -6.36 -8.79
N ALA A 29 9.38 -7.36 -8.86
CA ALA A 29 8.82 -8.00 -7.68
C ALA A 29 8.70 -9.50 -7.92
N THR A 30 8.46 -10.25 -6.86
CA THR A 30 8.04 -11.65 -6.96
C THR A 30 6.55 -11.74 -6.72
N LYS A 31 5.90 -12.67 -7.41
CA LYS A 31 4.46 -12.89 -7.32
C LYS A 31 4.18 -14.35 -7.05
N GLU A 32 3.33 -14.62 -6.08
CA GLU A 32 2.90 -15.95 -5.71
C GLU A 32 1.40 -15.94 -5.39
N PHE A 33 0.69 -16.99 -5.80
CA PHE A 33 -0.70 -17.19 -5.40
C PHE A 33 -0.77 -18.32 -4.38
N ASN A 34 -1.34 -18.07 -3.20
CA ASN A 34 -1.41 -19.05 -2.12
C ASN A 34 -2.78 -19.73 -1.99
N GLY A 35 -3.68 -19.56 -2.96
CA GLY A 35 -5.04 -20.06 -2.93
C GLY A 35 -6.07 -19.04 -2.46
N ASP A 36 -5.67 -18.04 -1.69
CA ASP A 36 -6.56 -17.00 -1.17
C ASP A 36 -6.23 -15.61 -1.70
N CYS A 37 -4.96 -15.32 -1.91
CA CYS A 37 -4.52 -14.01 -2.35
C CYS A 37 -3.25 -14.10 -3.20
N PHE A 38 -2.96 -13.00 -3.92
CA PHE A 38 -1.66 -12.82 -4.54
C PHE A 38 -0.72 -12.14 -3.56
N ILE A 39 0.48 -12.72 -3.40
CA ILE A 39 1.53 -12.16 -2.55
C ILE A 39 2.57 -11.54 -3.48
N ILE A 40 2.78 -10.24 -3.34
CA ILE A 40 3.75 -9.47 -4.12
C ILE A 40 4.81 -8.96 -3.16
N ASP A 41 6.05 -9.35 -3.39
CA ASP A 41 7.18 -8.90 -2.57
C ASP A 41 8.13 -8.08 -3.41
N TYR A 42 8.53 -6.92 -2.91
CA TYR A 42 9.54 -6.09 -3.56
C TYR A 42 10.43 -5.38 -2.55
N ASP A 43 11.59 -4.99 -3.02
CA ASP A 43 12.61 -4.30 -2.22
C ASP A 43 12.54 -2.82 -2.54
N GLU A 44 12.43 -1.98 -1.52
CA GLU A 44 12.37 -0.52 -1.67
C GLU A 44 13.75 0.14 -1.62
N SER A 45 14.81 -0.60 -1.29
CA SER A 45 16.12 -0.02 -1.00
C SER A 45 16.76 0.74 -2.15
N GLU A 46 16.55 0.30 -3.39
CA GLU A 46 17.17 0.93 -4.56
C GLU A 46 16.52 2.26 -4.96
N ILE A 47 15.28 2.50 -4.56
CA ILE A 47 14.48 3.60 -5.08
C ILE A 47 14.26 4.69 -4.05
N THR A 48 14.10 4.32 -2.78
CA THR A 48 13.81 5.26 -1.71
C THR A 48 15.01 5.56 -0.83
N GLN A 49 16.18 5.02 -1.14
CA GLN A 49 17.39 5.06 -0.31
C GLN A 49 17.19 4.47 1.08
N SER A 50 16.14 3.67 1.23
CA SER A 50 15.80 2.98 2.48
C SER A 50 16.38 1.58 2.45
N GLU A 51 17.68 1.46 2.59
CA GLU A 51 18.40 0.17 2.55
C GLU A 51 17.78 -0.85 3.51
N GLY A 52 17.56 -2.07 3.00
CA GLY A 52 17.00 -3.16 3.78
C GLY A 52 15.50 -3.13 3.98
N ASN A 53 14.80 -2.15 3.44
CA ASN A 53 13.36 -2.09 3.53
C ASN A 53 12.71 -2.94 2.44
N LYS A 54 11.75 -3.76 2.84
CA LYS A 54 10.97 -4.62 1.95
C LYS A 54 9.50 -4.38 2.17
N THR A 55 8.73 -4.56 1.10
CA THR A 55 7.27 -4.47 1.18
C THR A 55 6.65 -5.76 0.66
N ARG A 56 5.68 -6.25 1.40
CA ARG A 56 4.83 -7.36 0.99
C ARG A 56 3.40 -6.86 0.83
N LEU A 57 2.81 -7.14 -0.33
CA LEU A 57 1.40 -6.90 -0.60
C LEU A 57 0.68 -8.22 -0.62
N LYS A 58 -0.36 -8.35 0.18
CA LYS A 58 -1.30 -9.47 0.11
C LYS A 58 -2.59 -8.96 -0.49
N ILE A 59 -2.87 -9.35 -1.73
CA ILE A 59 -3.96 -8.80 -2.50
C ILE A 59 -5.09 -9.82 -2.57
N TYR A 60 -6.14 -9.56 -1.80
CA TYR A 60 -7.40 -10.30 -1.83
C TYR A 60 -8.39 -9.58 -2.73
N LYS A 61 -9.47 -10.25 -3.10
CA LYS A 61 -10.53 -9.62 -3.89
C LYS A 61 -11.26 -8.51 -3.15
N ASP A 62 -11.32 -8.60 -1.83
CA ASP A 62 -12.07 -7.69 -0.96
C ASP A 62 -11.20 -6.76 -0.13
N LYS A 63 -9.89 -6.98 -0.09
CA LYS A 63 -8.98 -6.16 0.71
C LYS A 63 -7.54 -6.32 0.27
N LEU A 64 -6.70 -5.39 0.70
CA LEU A 64 -5.26 -5.45 0.52
C LEU A 64 -4.58 -5.26 1.88
N ILE A 65 -3.59 -6.10 2.17
CA ILE A 65 -2.74 -5.92 3.34
C ILE A 65 -1.35 -5.57 2.86
N MET A 66 -0.85 -4.42 3.29
CA MET A 66 0.50 -3.93 2.98
C MET A 66 1.35 -4.04 4.23
N ILE A 67 2.43 -4.80 4.13
CA ILE A 67 3.37 -5.01 5.24
C ILE A 67 4.72 -4.44 4.84
N LYS A 68 5.16 -3.42 5.56
CA LYS A 68 6.50 -2.84 5.38
C LYS A 68 7.41 -3.34 6.48
N MET A 69 8.60 -3.80 6.09
CA MET A 69 9.59 -4.41 6.99
C MET A 69 10.92 -3.70 6.80
N GLY A 70 11.63 -3.48 7.89
CA GLY A 70 12.94 -2.83 7.88
C GLY A 70 13.04 -1.77 8.96
N THR A 71 13.69 -0.64 8.66
CA THR A 71 13.85 0.48 9.60
C THR A 71 12.50 1.03 10.05
N LEU A 72 11.55 1.10 9.12
CA LEU A 72 10.16 1.44 9.40
C LEU A 72 9.34 0.16 9.22
N SER A 73 8.64 -0.25 10.28
CA SER A 73 7.78 -1.43 10.23
C SER A 73 6.34 -0.99 10.42
N THR A 74 5.49 -1.34 9.48
CA THR A 74 4.07 -1.03 9.57
C THR A 74 3.24 -2.08 8.83
N LYS A 75 1.99 -2.21 9.23
CA LYS A 75 1.01 -3.05 8.56
C LYS A 75 -0.22 -2.20 8.32
N MET A 76 -0.65 -2.12 7.07
CA MET A 76 -1.83 -1.38 6.67
C MET A 76 -2.83 -2.33 6.03
N GLU A 77 -4.09 -2.26 6.42
CA GLU A 77 -5.14 -3.07 5.84
C GLU A 77 -6.20 -2.16 5.22
N PHE A 78 -6.48 -2.40 3.93
CA PHE A 78 -7.42 -1.59 3.16
C PHE A 78 -8.58 -2.48 2.72
N GLU A 79 -9.72 -2.28 3.36
CA GLU A 79 -10.98 -2.94 3.01
C GLU A 79 -12.07 -1.87 2.94
N GLU A 80 -12.82 -1.82 1.82
CA GLU A 80 -13.78 -0.76 1.55
C GLU A 80 -14.78 -0.59 2.70
N ASN A 81 -15.00 0.66 3.11
CA ASN A 81 -15.90 1.07 4.19
C ASN A 81 -15.49 0.57 5.57
N LYS A 82 -14.22 0.17 5.75
CA LYS A 82 -13.72 -0.24 7.06
C LYS A 82 -12.57 0.62 7.53
N ASN A 83 -12.46 0.73 8.84
CA ASN A 83 -11.33 1.36 9.51
C ASN A 83 -10.36 0.28 9.98
N SER A 84 -9.08 0.58 9.88
CA SER A 84 -8.01 -0.28 10.38
C SER A 84 -7.07 0.56 11.23
N THR A 85 -6.73 0.06 12.42
CA THR A 85 -5.79 0.72 13.32
C THR A 85 -4.57 -0.17 13.48
N ASN A 86 -3.39 0.38 13.20
CA ASN A 86 -2.14 -0.36 13.29
C ASN A 86 -1.09 0.46 14.01
N MET A 87 -0.14 -0.25 14.61
CA MET A 87 1.02 0.36 15.21
C MET A 87 2.08 0.64 14.16
N TYR A 88 2.52 1.88 14.10
CA TYR A 88 3.60 2.32 13.25
C TYR A 88 4.85 2.46 14.10
N THR A 89 5.84 1.60 13.86
CA THR A 89 7.06 1.56 14.66
C THR A 89 8.20 2.23 13.91
N THR A 90 8.81 3.22 14.54
CA THR A 90 9.98 3.93 14.03
C THR A 90 11.11 3.84 15.04
N PRO A 91 12.37 4.21 14.66
CA PRO A 91 13.45 4.30 15.63
C PRO A 91 13.19 5.29 16.77
N TYR A 92 12.23 6.20 16.59
CA TYR A 92 11.89 7.24 17.58
C TYR A 92 10.70 6.87 18.46
N GLY A 93 10.07 5.72 18.24
CA GLY A 93 8.95 5.27 19.03
C GLY A 93 7.86 4.61 18.20
N SER A 94 6.79 4.23 18.87
CA SER A 94 5.63 3.58 18.26
C SER A 94 4.41 4.48 18.35
N PHE A 95 3.65 4.55 17.25
CA PHE A 95 2.46 5.38 17.14
C PHE A 95 1.31 4.56 16.59
N ASP A 96 0.09 4.79 17.08
CA ASP A 96 -1.10 4.19 16.50
C ASP A 96 -1.60 5.08 15.36
N ILE A 97 -1.81 4.46 14.19
CA ILE A 97 -2.35 5.14 13.02
C ILE A 97 -3.56 4.37 12.55
N SER A 98 -4.66 5.09 12.33
CA SER A 98 -5.89 4.52 11.79
C SER A 98 -6.07 4.95 10.35
N PHE A 99 -6.61 4.03 9.55
CA PHE A 99 -6.92 4.25 8.14
C PHE A 99 -8.39 3.99 7.90
N LYS A 100 -9.03 4.88 7.16
CA LYS A 100 -10.41 4.69 6.69
C LYS A 100 -10.38 4.50 5.20
N THR A 101 -10.65 3.28 4.73
CA THR A 101 -10.69 2.96 3.30
C THR A 101 -12.04 3.35 2.72
N ILE A 102 -12.01 4.19 1.70
CA ILE A 102 -13.20 4.68 1.02
C ILE A 102 -13.52 3.83 -0.19
N ILE A 103 -12.49 3.50 -1.00
CA ILE A 103 -12.63 2.71 -2.21
C ILE A 103 -11.55 1.63 -2.21
N TYR A 104 -11.95 0.41 -2.51
CA TYR A 104 -11.05 -0.68 -2.85
C TYR A 104 -11.54 -1.33 -4.13
N ASP A 105 -10.80 -1.14 -5.22
CA ASP A 105 -11.18 -1.65 -6.53
C ASP A 105 -10.13 -2.66 -7.01
N TYR A 106 -10.54 -3.91 -7.11
CA TYR A 106 -9.70 -5.04 -7.50
C TYR A 106 -9.97 -5.40 -8.97
N SER A 107 -8.94 -5.35 -9.80
CA SER A 107 -9.02 -5.64 -11.22
C SER A 107 -7.84 -6.47 -11.69
N LEU A 108 -7.59 -7.59 -11.02
CA LEU A 108 -6.56 -8.55 -11.43
C LEU A 108 -7.19 -9.73 -12.13
N ASN A 109 -6.50 -10.25 -13.16
CA ASN A 109 -6.90 -11.48 -13.84
C ASN A 109 -6.40 -12.71 -13.06
N GLU A 110 -6.61 -13.91 -13.63
CA GLU A 110 -6.23 -15.17 -13.00
C GLU A 110 -4.73 -15.31 -12.76
N LEU A 111 -3.92 -14.62 -13.56
CA LEU A 111 -2.47 -14.63 -13.41
C LEU A 111 -1.97 -13.58 -12.41
N GLY A 112 -2.88 -12.78 -11.86
CA GLY A 112 -2.52 -11.70 -10.96
C GLY A 112 -1.96 -10.47 -11.67
N ASN A 113 -2.30 -10.29 -12.94
CA ASN A 113 -1.95 -9.11 -13.72
C ASN A 113 -3.15 -8.17 -13.83
N GLY A 114 -2.90 -6.88 -13.80
CA GLY A 114 -3.93 -5.86 -13.86
C GLY A 114 -3.64 -4.74 -12.88
N SER A 115 -4.68 -4.25 -12.22
CA SER A 115 -4.52 -3.13 -11.30
C SER A 115 -5.40 -3.25 -10.06
N VAL A 116 -4.95 -2.57 -9.01
CA VAL A 116 -5.72 -2.36 -7.77
C VAL A 116 -5.71 -0.88 -7.47
N TYR A 117 -6.87 -0.31 -7.15
CA TYR A 117 -7.02 1.10 -6.84
C TYR A 117 -7.61 1.26 -5.44
N ILE A 118 -7.00 2.12 -4.63
CA ILE A 118 -7.39 2.35 -3.24
C ILE A 118 -7.47 3.85 -2.99
N GLU A 119 -8.59 4.30 -2.37
CA GLU A 119 -8.68 5.62 -1.76
C GLU A 119 -8.86 5.46 -0.27
N TYR A 120 -8.07 6.18 0.51
CA TYR A 120 -8.16 6.12 1.97
C TYR A 120 -7.81 7.47 2.60
N LYS A 121 -8.29 7.64 3.83
CA LYS A 121 -7.89 8.76 4.68
C LYS A 121 -7.16 8.23 5.89
N ILE A 122 -6.15 8.97 6.32
CA ILE A 122 -5.47 8.71 7.58
C ILE A 122 -6.26 9.42 8.68
N ILE A 123 -6.53 8.70 9.76
CA ILE A 123 -7.17 9.28 10.94
C ILE A 123 -6.09 9.41 12.00
N PHE A 124 -5.78 10.64 12.35
CA PHE A 124 -4.77 10.95 13.35
C PHE A 124 -5.41 11.75 14.48
N ASP A 125 -5.31 11.24 15.72
CA ASP A 125 -5.87 11.86 16.92
C ASP A 125 -7.36 12.20 16.78
N GLY A 126 -8.11 11.27 16.14
CA GLY A 126 -9.56 11.42 15.95
C GLY A 126 -9.99 12.32 14.80
N ALA A 127 -9.06 12.97 14.10
CA ALA A 127 -9.34 13.85 12.97
C ALA A 127 -8.98 13.17 11.65
N GLU A 128 -9.84 13.29 10.65
CA GLU A 128 -9.54 12.82 9.30
C GLU A 128 -8.52 13.74 8.65
N GLU A 129 -7.41 13.15 8.21
CA GLU A 129 -6.36 13.83 7.48
C GLU A 129 -6.62 13.78 5.97
N ALA A 130 -5.63 14.17 5.18
CA ALA A 130 -5.74 14.28 3.74
C ALA A 130 -6.15 12.95 3.08
N LEU A 131 -6.85 13.07 1.94
CA LEU A 131 -7.18 11.94 1.08
C LEU A 131 -5.93 11.43 0.40
N ASN A 132 -5.76 10.13 0.41
CA ASN A 132 -4.66 9.43 -0.25
C ASN A 132 -5.21 8.44 -1.27
N LYS A 133 -4.48 8.28 -2.36
CA LYS A 133 -4.80 7.32 -3.42
C LYS A 133 -3.60 6.44 -3.68
N ILE A 134 -3.83 5.15 -3.85
CA ILE A 134 -2.79 4.20 -4.26
C ILE A 134 -3.29 3.47 -5.50
N MET A 135 -2.47 3.47 -6.54
CA MET A 135 -2.71 2.64 -7.71
C MET A 135 -1.57 1.65 -7.86
N ILE A 136 -1.89 0.38 -7.97
CA ILE A 136 -0.91 -0.69 -8.12
C ILE A 136 -1.17 -1.35 -9.47
N ASP A 137 -0.19 -1.25 -10.37
CA ASP A 137 -0.23 -1.90 -11.68
C ASP A 137 0.74 -3.07 -11.68
N ILE A 138 0.26 -4.26 -12.04
CA ILE A 138 1.02 -5.50 -12.04
C ILE A 138 1.01 -6.12 -13.43
N ASN A 139 2.19 -6.39 -13.94
CA ASN A 139 2.39 -7.02 -15.26
C ASN A 139 3.05 -8.37 -15.17
#